data_672b92efd4afb180d8494cb229dafbdf
#
_entry.id   672b92efd4afb180d8494cb229dafbdf
#
_cell.length_a   1.000
_cell.length_b   1.000
_cell.length_c   1.000
_cell.angle_alpha   90.00
_cell.angle_beta   90.00
_cell.angle_gamma   90.00
#
_symmetry.space_group_name_H-M   'P 1'
#
loop_
_entity.id
_entity.type
_entity.pdbx_description
1 polymer ?
#
loop_
_entity_poly.entity_id
_entity_poly.type
_entity_poly.pdbx_seq_one_letter_code
_entity_poly.pdbx_strand_id
1 'polypeptide(L)'
;MTSKFKFFTDRKHFFLGVIVGLSIVLALGIGQVFANPYNYKVVKVSDGDTVQFEAPFMQQYLGLKPVLALRVLGVDTPEKGGRAQCPQEDAKAQAASAFTKDAVAKAKVIQFEIKDHDKFGGRVLGDVIIDGQRLSELLIKNGYARAYFGEKKQSWCN
;
A
#
# COMPACT_ATOMS: atom_id res chain seq x y z
N MET A 1 -41.45 -11.38 71.33
CA MET A 1 -40.10 -10.94 70.93
C MET A 1 -40.00 -10.96 69.44
N THR A 2 -40.21 -9.84 68.75
CA THR A 2 -40.26 -9.69 67.31
C THR A 2 -39.04 -8.90 66.84
N SER A 3 -38.10 -9.58 66.21
CA SER A 3 -36.92 -8.94 65.62
C SER A 3 -37.28 -8.46 64.20
N LYS A 4 -37.24 -7.13 63.99
CA LYS A 4 -37.41 -6.50 62.67
C LYS A 4 -36.10 -6.49 61.96
N PHE A 5 -35.99 -7.24 60.85
CA PHE A 5 -34.90 -7.10 59.87
C PHE A 5 -35.17 -5.88 58.98
N LYS A 6 -34.29 -4.87 59.03
CA LYS A 6 -34.26 -3.75 58.09
C LYS A 6 -33.49 -4.14 56.86
N PHE A 7 -34.14 -4.24 55.71
CA PHE A 7 -33.52 -4.30 54.39
C PHE A 7 -33.04 -2.91 54.01
N PHE A 8 -31.73 -2.78 53.87
CA PHE A 8 -31.12 -1.55 53.35
C PHE A 8 -30.96 -1.70 51.86
N THR A 9 -31.85 -1.03 51.08
CA THR A 9 -31.78 -0.98 49.63
C THR A 9 -30.92 0.21 49.22
N ASP A 10 -29.65 -0.04 48.98
CA ASP A 10 -28.81 0.97 48.33
C ASP A 10 -28.63 0.64 46.86
N ARG A 11 -29.56 1.17 46.05
CA ARG A 11 -29.68 0.93 44.60
C ARG A 11 -28.84 1.89 43.76
N LYS A 12 -28.05 2.79 44.37
CA LYS A 12 -27.44 3.89 43.62
C LYS A 12 -26.02 3.63 43.11
N HIS A 13 -25.33 2.65 43.60
CA HIS A 13 -23.93 2.40 43.22
C HIS A 13 -23.73 1.30 42.18
N PHE A 14 -24.78 0.52 41.85
CA PHE A 14 -24.67 -0.57 40.88
C PHE A 14 -24.72 -0.10 39.43
N PHE A 15 -25.35 1.04 39.16
CA PHE A 15 -25.48 1.56 37.76
C PHE A 15 -24.25 2.33 37.27
N LEU A 16 -23.43 2.88 38.17
CA LEU A 16 -22.26 3.67 37.75
C LEU A 16 -21.09 2.81 37.28
N GLY A 17 -20.95 1.61 37.82
CA GLY A 17 -19.89 0.66 37.44
C GLY A 17 -20.06 0.03 36.06
N VAL A 18 -21.33 -0.18 35.63
CA VAL A 18 -21.63 -0.82 34.34
C VAL A 18 -21.42 0.14 33.14
N ILE A 19 -21.69 1.44 33.35
CA ILE A 19 -21.51 2.45 32.28
C ILE A 19 -20.03 2.71 32.00
N VAL A 20 -19.16 2.73 33.01
CA VAL A 20 -17.73 2.95 32.83
C VAL A 20 -17.05 1.74 32.16
N GLY A 21 -17.50 0.52 32.46
CA GLY A 21 -17.00 -0.70 31.81
C GLY A 21 -17.35 -0.81 30.32
N LEU A 22 -18.54 -0.33 29.92
CA LEU A 22 -19.01 -0.41 28.53
C LEU A 22 -18.31 0.64 27.65
N SER A 23 -17.94 1.79 28.19
CA SER A 23 -17.25 2.85 27.45
C SER A 23 -15.79 2.51 27.11
N ILE A 24 -15.12 1.70 27.92
CA ILE A 24 -13.73 1.28 27.69
C ILE A 24 -13.66 0.20 26.60
N VAL A 25 -14.67 -0.68 26.49
CA VAL A 25 -14.68 -1.73 25.47
C VAL A 25 -14.95 -1.17 24.05
N LEU A 26 -15.68 -0.04 23.94
CA LEU A 26 -15.93 0.59 22.63
C LEU A 26 -14.73 1.37 22.10
N ALA A 27 -13.77 1.77 22.94
CA ALA A 27 -12.59 2.53 22.51
C ALA A 27 -11.43 1.64 21.99
N LEU A 28 -11.47 0.33 22.20
CA LEU A 28 -10.43 -0.61 21.76
C LEU A 28 -10.77 -1.36 20.46
N GLY A 29 -11.89 -1.06 19.82
CA GLY A 29 -12.45 -1.84 18.71
C GLY A 29 -12.24 -1.30 17.29
N ILE A 30 -11.50 -0.20 17.09
CA ILE A 30 -11.12 0.25 15.74
C ILE A 30 -9.64 -0.07 15.54
N GLY A 31 -9.32 -1.36 15.55
CA GLY A 31 -8.07 -1.84 14.98
C GLY A 31 -8.14 -1.54 13.49
N GLN A 32 -7.41 -0.53 13.03
CA GLN A 32 -7.16 -0.33 11.61
C GLN A 32 -6.48 -1.61 11.12
N VAL A 33 -7.19 -2.39 10.32
CA VAL A 33 -6.60 -3.52 9.58
C VAL A 33 -5.71 -2.88 8.51
N PHE A 34 -4.51 -2.48 8.90
CA PHE A 34 -3.47 -2.21 7.93
C PHE A 34 -3.15 -3.57 7.31
N ALA A 35 -3.43 -3.72 6.02
CA ALA A 35 -2.94 -4.86 5.28
C ALA A 35 -1.41 -4.85 5.43
N ASN A 36 -0.87 -5.86 6.13
CA ASN A 36 0.57 -5.98 6.28
C ASN A 36 1.21 -6.12 4.90
N PRO A 37 2.25 -5.35 4.58
CA PRO A 37 2.93 -5.49 3.31
C PRO A 37 3.56 -6.89 3.19
N TYR A 38 3.56 -7.45 1.98
CA TYR A 38 4.06 -8.79 1.69
C TYR A 38 5.50 -8.76 1.20
N ASN A 39 6.31 -9.69 1.68
CA ASN A 39 7.68 -9.91 1.20
C ASN A 39 7.66 -10.86 0.01
N TYR A 40 7.56 -10.33 -1.21
CA TYR A 40 7.64 -11.10 -2.44
C TYR A 40 8.97 -10.88 -3.14
N LYS A 41 9.43 -11.90 -3.88
CA LYS A 41 10.66 -11.79 -4.65
C LYS A 41 10.42 -10.93 -5.90
N VAL A 42 11.23 -9.90 -6.06
CA VAL A 42 11.24 -9.09 -7.28
C VAL A 42 11.81 -9.93 -8.43
N VAL A 43 11.12 -9.91 -9.56
CA VAL A 43 11.55 -10.53 -10.80
C VAL A 43 12.22 -9.52 -11.71
N LYS A 44 11.59 -8.33 -11.86
CA LYS A 44 12.04 -7.33 -12.82
C LYS A 44 11.41 -5.97 -12.53
N VAL A 45 12.13 -4.90 -12.77
CA VAL A 45 11.59 -3.55 -12.90
C VAL A 45 11.29 -3.27 -14.37
N SER A 46 10.04 -3.07 -14.71
CA SER A 46 9.58 -2.82 -16.08
C SER A 46 9.67 -1.34 -16.45
N ASP A 47 9.17 -0.48 -15.59
CA ASP A 47 9.13 0.98 -15.73
C ASP A 47 9.49 1.66 -14.40
N GLY A 48 9.58 2.97 -14.36
CA GLY A 48 9.87 3.71 -13.13
C GLY A 48 8.86 3.40 -12.01
N ASP A 49 7.61 3.18 -12.37
CA ASP A 49 6.48 2.92 -11.46
C ASP A 49 5.93 1.48 -11.55
N THR A 50 6.62 0.55 -12.20
CA THR A 50 6.10 -0.82 -12.40
C THR A 50 7.16 -1.87 -12.08
N VAL A 51 6.90 -2.66 -11.02
CA VAL A 51 7.78 -3.73 -10.53
C VAL A 51 7.06 -5.08 -10.66
N GLN A 52 7.71 -6.05 -11.27
CA GLN A 52 7.23 -7.44 -11.36
C GLN A 52 7.75 -8.27 -10.19
N PHE A 53 6.88 -9.11 -9.64
CA PHE A 53 7.20 -9.96 -8.50
C PHE A 53 6.60 -11.37 -8.64
N GLU A 54 7.21 -12.35 -7.99
CA GLU A 54 6.64 -13.69 -7.86
C GLU A 54 5.42 -13.64 -6.94
N ALA A 55 4.27 -14.17 -7.42
CA ALA A 55 3.00 -14.20 -6.69
C ALA A 55 2.69 -15.65 -6.21
N PRO A 56 3.37 -16.15 -5.17
CA PRO A 56 3.25 -17.54 -4.75
C PRO A 56 1.84 -17.92 -4.28
N PHE A 57 1.04 -16.96 -3.85
CA PHE A 57 -0.35 -17.17 -3.46
C PHE A 57 -1.24 -17.65 -4.63
N MET A 58 -0.85 -17.38 -5.88
CA MET A 58 -1.56 -17.87 -7.05
C MET A 58 -1.11 -19.27 -7.49
N GLN A 59 0.02 -19.75 -7.01
CA GLN A 59 0.57 -21.06 -7.37
C GLN A 59 -0.38 -22.19 -6.97
N GLN A 60 -1.03 -22.05 -5.82
CA GLN A 60 -1.98 -23.03 -5.28
C GLN A 60 -3.15 -23.30 -6.22
N TYR A 61 -3.58 -22.28 -6.98
CA TYR A 61 -4.77 -22.40 -7.85
C TYR A 61 -4.43 -22.79 -9.29
N LEU A 62 -3.24 -22.43 -9.77
CA LEU A 62 -2.90 -22.55 -11.19
C LEU A 62 -1.78 -23.57 -11.46
N GLY A 63 -1.11 -24.11 -10.43
CA GLY A 63 0.05 -24.99 -10.59
C GLY A 63 1.26 -24.34 -11.26
N LEU A 64 1.20 -23.02 -11.52
CA LEU A 64 2.22 -22.22 -12.16
C LEU A 64 2.93 -21.33 -11.14
N LYS A 65 4.07 -20.77 -11.50
CA LYS A 65 4.70 -19.67 -10.75
C LYS A 65 4.34 -18.34 -11.40
N PRO A 66 3.15 -17.79 -11.12
CA PRO A 66 2.71 -16.57 -11.78
C PRO A 66 3.57 -15.40 -11.34
N VAL A 67 3.86 -14.54 -12.30
CA VAL A 67 4.50 -13.25 -12.08
C VAL A 67 3.42 -12.20 -12.28
N LEU A 68 3.23 -11.35 -11.27
CA LEU A 68 2.37 -10.18 -11.37
C LEU A 68 3.21 -8.92 -11.50
N ALA A 69 2.64 -7.91 -12.14
CA ALA A 69 3.18 -6.56 -12.14
C ALA A 69 2.44 -5.71 -11.11
N LEU A 70 3.15 -5.03 -10.22
CA LEU A 70 2.58 -3.97 -9.39
C LEU A 70 2.88 -2.63 -10.03
N ARG A 71 1.82 -1.87 -10.33
CA ARG A 71 1.91 -0.46 -10.69
C ARG A 71 1.73 0.40 -9.43
N VAL A 72 2.67 1.29 -9.22
CA VAL A 72 2.65 2.22 -8.08
C VAL A 72 1.50 3.21 -8.24
N LEU A 73 0.63 3.26 -7.23
CA LEU A 73 -0.48 4.20 -7.16
C LEU A 73 -0.04 5.61 -6.80
N GLY A 74 -0.82 6.60 -7.22
CA GLY A 74 -0.62 8.00 -6.84
C GLY A 74 0.52 8.69 -7.59
N VAL A 75 1.10 8.04 -8.62
CA VAL A 75 2.20 8.62 -9.40
C VAL A 75 1.95 8.52 -10.90
N ASP A 76 2.47 9.52 -11.62
CA ASP A 76 2.65 9.53 -13.06
C ASP A 76 4.14 9.65 -13.37
N THR A 77 4.70 8.64 -14.03
CA THR A 77 6.06 8.64 -14.54
C THR A 77 6.05 8.90 -16.04
N PRO A 78 7.14 9.43 -16.62
CA PRO A 78 7.29 9.56 -18.06
C PRO A 78 7.16 8.20 -18.76
N GLU A 79 6.61 8.19 -19.97
CA GLU A 79 6.48 7.00 -20.82
C GLU A 79 7.76 6.78 -21.63
N LYS A 80 8.09 5.51 -21.93
CA LYS A 80 9.29 5.17 -22.70
C LYS A 80 9.00 4.54 -24.05
N GLY A 81 9.96 4.62 -24.94
CA GLY A 81 9.92 4.03 -26.28
C GLY A 81 8.75 4.57 -27.10
N GLY A 82 8.01 3.70 -27.79
CA GLY A 82 6.90 4.10 -28.64
C GLY A 82 5.71 4.75 -27.96
N ARG A 83 5.68 4.81 -26.61
CA ARG A 83 4.66 5.52 -25.83
C ARG A 83 5.07 6.94 -25.45
N ALA A 84 6.36 7.24 -25.51
CA ALA A 84 6.88 8.59 -25.23
C ALA A 84 6.41 9.58 -26.31
N GLN A 85 5.99 10.76 -25.91
CA GLN A 85 5.51 11.81 -26.81
C GLN A 85 6.67 12.61 -27.43
N CYS A 86 7.86 12.51 -26.86
CA CYS A 86 9.07 13.18 -27.32
C CYS A 86 10.34 12.48 -26.80
N PRO A 87 11.52 12.74 -27.41
CA PRO A 87 12.80 12.18 -26.93
C PRO A 87 13.14 12.55 -25.48
N GLN A 88 12.73 13.75 -25.03
CA GLN A 88 12.96 14.20 -23.65
C GLN A 88 12.16 13.37 -22.62
N GLU A 89 10.93 13.02 -22.95
CA GLU A 89 10.11 12.14 -22.13
C GLU A 89 10.74 10.74 -22.04
N ASP A 90 11.16 10.17 -23.17
CA ASP A 90 11.84 8.86 -23.18
C ASP A 90 13.10 8.84 -22.32
N ALA A 91 13.93 9.88 -22.42
CA ALA A 91 15.12 10.03 -21.58
C ALA A 91 14.78 10.10 -20.08
N LYS A 92 13.75 10.87 -19.71
CA LYS A 92 13.25 10.95 -18.33
C LYS A 92 12.72 9.61 -17.85
N ALA A 93 11.99 8.86 -18.70
CA ALA A 93 11.46 7.53 -18.38
C ALA A 93 12.57 6.49 -18.15
N GLN A 94 13.63 6.55 -18.95
CA GLN A 94 14.82 5.71 -18.76
C GLN A 94 15.49 6.03 -17.42
N ALA A 95 15.63 7.31 -17.06
CA ALA A 95 16.17 7.73 -15.78
C ALA A 95 15.32 7.26 -14.60
N ALA A 96 14.00 7.41 -14.68
CA ALA A 96 13.06 6.89 -13.67
C ALA A 96 13.19 5.37 -13.49
N SER A 97 13.26 4.62 -14.62
CA SER A 97 13.43 3.17 -14.59
C SER A 97 14.79 2.76 -14.00
N ALA A 98 15.86 3.50 -14.30
CA ALA A 98 17.19 3.25 -13.74
C ALA A 98 17.21 3.51 -12.22
N PHE A 99 16.58 4.58 -11.77
CA PHE A 99 16.44 4.91 -10.35
C PHE A 99 15.74 3.78 -9.60
N THR A 100 14.59 3.32 -10.09
CA THR A 100 13.84 2.23 -9.43
C THR A 100 14.63 0.92 -9.42
N LYS A 101 15.34 0.60 -10.52
CA LYS A 101 16.22 -0.59 -10.57
C LYS A 101 17.34 -0.52 -9.54
N ASP A 102 17.97 0.64 -9.42
CA ASP A 102 19.06 0.85 -8.46
C ASP A 102 18.55 0.78 -7.01
N ALA A 103 17.41 1.40 -6.72
CA ALA A 103 16.77 1.33 -5.41
C ALA A 103 16.43 -0.12 -5.02
N VAL A 104 15.83 -0.89 -5.94
CA VAL A 104 15.50 -2.31 -5.72
C VAL A 104 16.77 -3.15 -5.55
N ALA A 105 17.82 -2.91 -6.34
CA ALA A 105 19.07 -3.69 -6.28
C ALA A 105 19.86 -3.48 -4.98
N LYS A 106 19.76 -2.29 -4.38
CA LYS A 106 20.46 -1.92 -3.13
C LYS A 106 19.65 -2.23 -1.87
N ALA A 107 18.36 -2.51 -2.02
CA ALA A 107 17.45 -2.74 -0.91
C ALA A 107 17.83 -3.95 -0.07
N LYS A 108 17.73 -3.82 1.25
CA LYS A 108 17.81 -4.93 2.20
C LYS A 108 16.48 -5.63 2.38
N VAL A 109 15.40 -4.85 2.37
CA VAL A 109 14.02 -5.33 2.55
C VAL A 109 13.13 -4.69 1.50
N ILE A 110 12.39 -5.53 0.76
CA ILE A 110 11.38 -5.09 -0.22
C ILE A 110 10.04 -5.70 0.18
N GLN A 111 9.03 -4.84 0.31
CA GLN A 111 7.68 -5.25 0.63
C GLN A 111 6.69 -4.68 -0.38
N PHE A 112 5.61 -5.40 -0.63
CA PHE A 112 4.56 -5.03 -1.57
C PHE A 112 3.27 -4.75 -0.82
N GLU A 113 2.73 -3.56 -0.94
CA GLU A 113 1.42 -3.19 -0.44
C GLU A 113 0.43 -3.18 -1.60
N ILE A 114 -0.33 -4.27 -1.75
CA ILE A 114 -1.35 -4.39 -2.80
C ILE A 114 -2.65 -3.79 -2.28
N LYS A 115 -3.24 -2.87 -3.04
CA LYS A 115 -4.47 -2.16 -2.66
C LYS A 115 -5.66 -2.51 -3.54
N ASP A 116 -5.42 -2.77 -4.83
CA ASP A 116 -6.48 -2.98 -5.80
C ASP A 116 -5.99 -3.78 -7.02
N HIS A 117 -6.91 -4.15 -7.89
CA HIS A 117 -6.63 -4.74 -9.19
C HIS A 117 -6.63 -3.68 -10.27
N ASP A 118 -5.69 -3.78 -11.22
CA ASP A 118 -5.74 -2.95 -12.40
C ASP A 118 -6.79 -3.50 -13.40
N LYS A 119 -7.32 -2.62 -14.23
CA LYS A 119 -8.17 -3.01 -15.37
C LYS A 119 -7.46 -3.91 -16.40
N PHE A 120 -6.15 -3.97 -16.35
CA PHE A 120 -5.34 -4.87 -17.18
C PHE A 120 -5.02 -6.14 -16.39
N GLY A 121 -5.28 -7.30 -16.98
CA GLY A 121 -4.98 -8.60 -16.38
C GLY A 121 -3.49 -8.77 -16.06
N GLY A 122 -3.18 -9.45 -14.96
CA GLY A 122 -1.79 -9.70 -14.52
C GLY A 122 -1.11 -8.49 -13.87
N ARG A 123 -1.84 -7.40 -13.61
CA ARG A 123 -1.34 -6.21 -12.93
C ARG A 123 -2.19 -5.85 -11.72
N VAL A 124 -1.54 -5.50 -10.63
CA VAL A 124 -2.15 -5.00 -9.40
C VAL A 124 -1.72 -3.56 -9.15
N LEU A 125 -2.49 -2.85 -8.35
CA LEU A 125 -2.24 -1.47 -7.94
C LEU A 125 -1.84 -1.44 -6.47
N GLY A 126 -0.86 -0.60 -6.13
CA GLY A 126 -0.38 -0.50 -4.75
C GLY A 126 0.89 0.32 -4.64
N ASP A 127 1.77 -0.08 -3.72
CA ASP A 127 3.08 0.52 -3.57
C ASP A 127 4.16 -0.54 -3.28
N VAL A 128 5.40 -0.20 -3.54
CA VAL A 128 6.58 -0.98 -3.15
C VAL A 128 7.28 -0.24 -2.02
N ILE A 129 7.50 -0.92 -0.91
CA ILE A 129 8.20 -0.35 0.25
C ILE A 129 9.63 -0.88 0.21
N ILE A 130 10.58 0.02 0.06
CA ILE A 130 12.01 -0.24 -0.07
C ILE A 130 12.70 0.28 1.19
N ASP A 131 13.21 -0.62 2.03
CA ASP A 131 13.84 -0.30 3.32
C ASP A 131 12.99 0.66 4.18
N GLY A 132 11.67 0.43 4.20
CA GLY A 132 10.70 1.23 4.95
C GLY A 132 10.21 2.50 4.25
N GLN A 133 10.70 2.85 3.07
CA GLN A 133 10.28 4.01 2.29
C GLN A 133 9.40 3.61 1.11
N ARG A 134 8.34 4.36 0.84
CA ARG A 134 7.45 4.12 -0.30
C ARG A 134 8.10 4.52 -1.61
N LEU A 135 8.03 3.65 -2.62
CA LEU A 135 8.56 3.95 -3.95
C LEU A 135 7.86 5.16 -4.58
N SER A 136 6.55 5.33 -4.35
CA SER A 136 5.80 6.51 -4.78
C SER A 136 6.44 7.80 -4.27
N GLU A 137 6.76 7.87 -2.98
CA GLU A 137 7.40 9.02 -2.34
C GLU A 137 8.82 9.25 -2.84
N LEU A 138 9.60 8.16 -3.00
CA LEU A 138 10.96 8.22 -3.52
C LEU A 138 10.99 8.79 -4.94
N LEU A 139 10.09 8.34 -5.82
CA LEU A 139 9.99 8.82 -7.20
C LEU A 139 9.62 10.30 -7.26
N ILE A 140 8.62 10.75 -6.50
CA ILE A 140 8.20 12.16 -6.46
C ILE A 140 9.32 13.03 -5.89
N LYS A 141 9.89 12.66 -4.75
CA LYS A 141 10.96 13.42 -4.08
C LYS A 141 12.18 13.64 -4.97
N ASN A 142 12.52 12.66 -5.80
CA ASN A 142 13.68 12.73 -6.70
C ASN A 142 13.34 13.25 -8.11
N GLY A 143 12.10 13.71 -8.35
CA GLY A 143 11.67 14.30 -9.61
C GLY A 143 11.46 13.32 -10.75
N TYR A 144 11.38 12.01 -10.46
CA TYR A 144 11.14 10.96 -11.45
C TYR A 144 9.65 10.68 -11.68
N ALA A 145 8.78 11.19 -10.81
CA ALA A 145 7.34 11.12 -10.96
C ALA A 145 6.67 12.42 -10.49
N ARG A 146 5.44 12.61 -10.89
CA ARG A 146 4.51 13.61 -10.36
C ARG A 146 3.39 12.90 -9.59
N ALA A 147 2.82 13.57 -8.58
CA ALA A 147 1.60 13.08 -7.95
C ALA A 147 0.47 13.01 -8.98
N TYR A 148 -0.31 11.92 -8.97
CA TYR A 148 -1.38 11.67 -9.93
C TYR A 148 -2.53 10.89 -9.30
N PHE A 149 -3.73 11.45 -9.33
CA PHE A 149 -4.94 10.85 -8.74
C PHE A 149 -6.09 10.72 -9.74
N GLY A 150 -5.77 10.74 -11.05
CA GLY A 150 -6.77 10.52 -12.12
C GLY A 150 -7.15 11.77 -12.90
N GLU A 151 -6.54 12.91 -12.61
CA GLU A 151 -6.68 14.15 -13.38
C GLU A 151 -6.05 14.03 -14.77
N LYS A 152 -6.15 15.09 -15.59
CA LYS A 152 -5.47 15.14 -16.89
C LYS A 152 -3.94 15.13 -16.68
N LYS A 153 -3.27 14.14 -17.28
CA LYS A 153 -1.80 14.05 -17.24
C LYS A 153 -1.14 15.29 -17.84
N GLN A 154 -0.10 15.76 -17.18
CA GLN A 154 0.74 16.85 -17.68
C GLN A 154 1.83 16.31 -18.61
N SER A 155 2.18 17.08 -19.65
CA SER A 155 3.25 16.69 -20.56
C SER A 155 4.62 16.60 -19.86
N TRP A 156 5.42 15.62 -20.26
CA TRP A 156 6.82 15.45 -19.86
C TRP A 156 7.81 16.00 -20.87
N CYS A 157 7.31 16.62 -21.95
CA CYS A 157 8.11 17.09 -23.11
C CYS A 157 8.71 18.50 -22.94
N ASN A 158 8.63 19.08 -21.76
CA ASN A 158 9.16 20.44 -21.50
C ASN A 158 10.38 20.36 -20.60
#